data_20ec0ef751757c5803d023d4cf837d2b
#
_entry.id   20ec0ef751757c5803d023d4cf837d2b
#
_cell.length_a   1.000
_cell.length_b   1.000
_cell.length_c   1.000
_cell.angle_alpha   90.00
_cell.angle_beta   90.00
_cell.angle_gamma   90.00
#
_symmetry.space_group_name_H-M   'P 1'
#
loop_
_entity.id
_entity.type
_entity.pdbx_description
1 polymer ?
#
loop_
_entity_poly.entity_id
_entity_poly.type
_entity_poly.pdbx_seq_one_letter_code
_entity_poly.pdbx_strand_id
1 'polypeptide(L)'
;MTKLQSIIDVLKAFFLGIKEGLTDLINWHKPVRQKPEEQEITSWKKYLIYPEWRFWAVQELTAQVVVVLVLLILIREGVGEFRYIPSESMEPTMKVSDKLFVEKFSKIFKGHYERGDIIIFYPPTSATEGKDVLHHDPFSILARLTGLPFLPQPEAYIKRVIGVPGDSIQIKKNQGVYINGKRLYEPYHHSSTEFLPEYDTKLIEIPKGFYFVLGDNRNYSFDSHYWGLLPKERIIGRAAFLIYRPLTEKPSLDPDDFHRSFEL
;
A
#
# COMPACT_ATOMS: atom_id res chain seq x y z
N MET A 1 30.25 1.98 -12.22
CA MET A 1 29.04 1.18 -12.49
C MET A 1 28.03 1.52 -11.41
N THR A 2 26.91 2.04 -11.79
CA THR A 2 25.93 2.70 -10.91
C THR A 2 25.15 1.68 -10.07
N LYS A 3 24.77 2.05 -8.85
CA LYS A 3 23.85 1.27 -7.97
C LYS A 3 22.61 0.73 -8.70
N LEU A 4 22.15 1.46 -9.73
CA LEU A 4 21.02 1.08 -10.57
C LEU A 4 21.30 -0.19 -11.38
N GLN A 5 22.52 -0.32 -11.95
CA GLN A 5 22.91 -1.50 -12.73
C GLN A 5 22.96 -2.75 -11.85
N SER A 6 23.48 -2.62 -10.63
CA SER A 6 23.49 -3.71 -9.64
C SER A 6 22.07 -4.18 -9.27
N ILE A 7 21.14 -3.26 -9.11
CA ILE A 7 19.72 -3.60 -8.83
C ILE A 7 19.10 -4.32 -10.04
N ILE A 8 19.36 -3.85 -11.26
CA ILE A 8 18.86 -4.49 -12.48
C ILE A 8 19.40 -5.91 -12.62
N ASP A 9 20.66 -6.12 -12.32
CA ASP A 9 21.31 -7.44 -12.43
C ASP A 9 20.79 -8.41 -11.34
N VAL A 10 20.55 -7.92 -10.13
CA VAL A 10 19.88 -8.69 -9.06
C VAL A 10 18.44 -9.05 -9.45
N LEU A 11 17.68 -8.12 -10.01
CA LEU A 11 16.33 -8.40 -10.49
C LEU A 11 16.33 -9.40 -11.65
N LYS A 12 17.26 -9.30 -12.61
CA LYS A 12 17.40 -10.28 -13.70
C LYS A 12 17.74 -11.67 -13.18
N ALA A 13 18.69 -11.79 -12.25
CA ALA A 13 19.05 -13.06 -11.62
C ALA A 13 17.87 -13.66 -10.84
N PHE A 14 17.13 -12.82 -10.12
CA PHE A 14 15.92 -13.21 -9.39
C PHE A 14 14.83 -13.72 -10.35
N PHE A 15 14.53 -13.00 -11.44
CA PHE A 15 13.56 -13.44 -12.44
C PHE A 15 14.02 -14.69 -13.20
N LEU A 16 15.33 -14.84 -13.45
CA LEU A 16 15.86 -16.07 -14.05
C LEU A 16 15.71 -17.27 -13.12
N GLY A 17 16.04 -17.11 -11.82
CA GLY A 17 15.86 -18.14 -10.80
C GLY A 17 14.40 -18.51 -10.59
N ILE A 18 13.49 -17.54 -10.63
CA ILE A 18 12.03 -17.81 -10.59
C ILE A 18 11.61 -18.60 -11.84
N LYS A 19 12.08 -18.22 -13.03
CA LYS A 19 11.76 -18.91 -14.28
C LYS A 19 12.24 -20.38 -14.26
N GLU A 20 13.45 -20.63 -13.79
CA GLU A 20 14.00 -21.99 -13.64
C GLU A 20 13.25 -22.78 -12.58
N GLY A 21 13.04 -22.22 -11.37
CA GLY A 21 12.29 -22.85 -10.30
C GLY A 21 10.83 -23.15 -10.65
N LEU A 22 10.17 -22.24 -11.39
CA LEU A 22 8.81 -22.46 -11.91
C LEU A 22 8.80 -23.55 -12.99
N THR A 23 9.82 -23.60 -13.85
CA THR A 23 9.94 -24.67 -14.85
C THR A 23 10.11 -26.01 -14.16
N ASP A 24 10.90 -26.07 -13.10
CA ASP A 24 11.11 -27.30 -12.32
C ASP A 24 9.85 -27.67 -11.53
N LEU A 25 9.15 -26.71 -10.95
CA LEU A 25 7.87 -26.95 -10.24
C LEU A 25 6.78 -27.44 -11.21
N ILE A 26 6.70 -26.88 -12.40
CA ILE A 26 5.79 -27.31 -13.46
C ILE A 26 6.17 -28.73 -13.96
N ASN A 27 7.48 -29.02 -14.03
CA ASN A 27 7.97 -30.32 -14.45
C ASN A 27 7.85 -31.40 -13.36
N TRP A 28 7.91 -31.03 -12.08
CA TRP A 28 7.78 -31.96 -10.94
C TRP A 28 6.39 -32.59 -10.85
N HIS A 29 5.37 -31.90 -11.34
CA HIS A 29 4.00 -32.44 -11.36
C HIS A 29 3.59 -33.12 -12.68
N LYS A 30 4.52 -33.28 -13.63
CA LYS A 30 4.21 -34.08 -14.83
C LYS A 30 4.18 -35.54 -14.43
N PRO A 31 2.99 -36.19 -14.35
CA PRO A 31 2.98 -37.63 -14.27
C PRO A 31 3.72 -38.19 -15.47
N VAL A 32 4.43 -39.29 -15.29
CA VAL A 32 5.22 -40.01 -16.31
C VAL A 32 4.32 -40.61 -17.43
N ARG A 33 3.15 -40.05 -17.68
CA ARG A 33 2.29 -40.38 -18.80
C ARG A 33 2.77 -39.65 -20.03
N GLN A 34 3.26 -40.37 -21.03
CA GLN A 34 3.60 -39.83 -22.34
C GLN A 34 2.37 -39.09 -22.91
N LYS A 35 2.58 -37.88 -23.41
CA LYS A 35 1.58 -37.19 -24.21
C LYS A 35 1.15 -38.12 -25.34
N PRO A 36 -0.16 -38.29 -25.60
CA PRO A 36 -0.60 -39.04 -26.77
C PRO A 36 0.04 -38.42 -28.01
N GLU A 37 0.54 -39.25 -28.92
CA GLU A 37 1.13 -38.79 -30.19
C GLU A 37 0.15 -37.84 -30.90
N GLU A 38 0.66 -36.72 -31.40
CA GLU A 38 -0.10 -35.68 -32.10
C GLU A 38 -0.63 -36.24 -33.42
N GLN A 39 -1.82 -36.82 -33.41
CA GLN A 39 -2.59 -36.95 -34.63
C GLN A 39 -3.26 -35.60 -34.93
N GLU A 40 -3.20 -35.21 -36.23
CA GLU A 40 -3.76 -33.96 -36.78
C GLU A 40 -5.28 -33.83 -36.57
N ILE A 41 -5.74 -33.71 -35.34
CA ILE A 41 -7.14 -33.45 -35.03
C ILE A 41 -7.27 -31.99 -34.67
N THR A 42 -8.14 -31.27 -35.40
CA THR A 42 -8.45 -29.85 -35.23
C THR A 42 -8.72 -29.49 -33.80
N SER A 43 -7.94 -28.59 -33.29
CA SER A 43 -7.68 -28.10 -31.95
C SER A 43 -8.70 -28.38 -30.83
N TRP A 44 -9.98 -28.06 -30.93
CA TRP A 44 -10.96 -28.23 -29.82
C TRP A 44 -11.60 -29.62 -29.74
N LYS A 45 -11.73 -30.34 -30.88
CA LYS A 45 -12.36 -31.69 -30.93
C LYS A 45 -11.53 -32.73 -30.14
N LYS A 46 -10.23 -32.55 -30.02
CA LYS A 46 -9.37 -33.46 -29.23
C LYS A 46 -9.77 -33.50 -27.75
N TYR A 47 -10.25 -32.39 -27.20
CA TYR A 47 -10.70 -32.31 -25.79
C TYR A 47 -12.03 -33.03 -25.54
N LEU A 48 -12.86 -33.18 -26.56
CA LEU A 48 -14.13 -33.93 -26.48
C LEU A 48 -13.93 -35.43 -26.61
N ILE A 49 -13.02 -35.84 -27.49
CA ILE A 49 -12.83 -37.27 -27.87
C ILE A 49 -11.88 -37.98 -26.89
N TYR A 50 -10.90 -37.28 -26.36
CA TYR A 50 -9.88 -37.83 -25.49
C TYR A 50 -9.95 -37.23 -24.06
N PRO A 51 -10.55 -37.93 -23.08
CA PRO A 51 -10.64 -37.43 -21.70
C PRO A 51 -9.28 -37.07 -21.09
N GLU A 52 -8.22 -37.77 -21.53
CA GLU A 52 -6.85 -37.55 -21.07
C GLU A 52 -6.33 -36.12 -21.40
N TRP A 53 -6.68 -35.59 -22.59
CA TRP A 53 -6.33 -34.22 -22.96
C TRP A 53 -7.04 -33.17 -22.12
N ARG A 54 -8.27 -33.45 -21.65
CA ARG A 54 -8.98 -32.59 -20.72
C ARG A 54 -8.25 -32.46 -19.39
N PHE A 55 -7.74 -33.59 -18.90
CA PHE A 55 -6.95 -33.61 -17.66
C PHE A 55 -5.69 -32.75 -17.79
N TRP A 56 -4.91 -32.92 -18.86
CA TRP A 56 -3.73 -32.11 -19.13
C TRP A 56 -4.05 -30.63 -19.30
N ALA A 57 -5.10 -30.27 -20.04
CA ALA A 57 -5.51 -28.90 -20.23
C ALA A 57 -5.91 -28.21 -18.92
N VAL A 58 -6.64 -28.93 -18.06
CA VAL A 58 -7.02 -28.42 -16.74
C VAL A 58 -5.78 -28.23 -15.87
N GLN A 59 -4.88 -29.18 -15.85
CA GLN A 59 -3.63 -29.10 -15.09
C GLN A 59 -2.76 -27.92 -15.54
N GLU A 60 -2.59 -27.74 -16.85
CA GLU A 60 -1.81 -26.63 -17.42
C GLU A 60 -2.46 -25.28 -17.11
N LEU A 61 -3.77 -25.16 -17.26
CA LEU A 61 -4.52 -23.95 -16.91
C LEU A 61 -4.39 -23.63 -15.42
N THR A 62 -4.52 -24.64 -14.57
CA THR A 62 -4.40 -24.47 -13.11
C THR A 62 -3.00 -23.98 -12.74
N ALA A 63 -1.95 -24.56 -13.34
CA ALA A 63 -0.57 -24.13 -13.11
C ALA A 63 -0.35 -22.66 -13.54
N GLN A 64 -0.88 -22.25 -14.70
CA GLN A 64 -0.81 -20.87 -15.16
C GLN A 64 -1.52 -19.92 -14.21
N VAL A 65 -2.72 -20.24 -13.75
CA VAL A 65 -3.48 -19.44 -12.79
C VAL A 65 -2.71 -19.28 -11.47
N VAL A 66 -2.13 -20.38 -10.96
CA VAL A 66 -1.31 -20.33 -9.73
C VAL A 66 -0.10 -19.41 -9.92
N VAL A 67 0.62 -19.51 -11.04
CA VAL A 67 1.76 -18.64 -11.34
C VAL A 67 1.36 -17.17 -11.38
N VAL A 68 0.26 -16.86 -12.06
CA VAL A 68 -0.24 -15.48 -12.13
C VAL A 68 -0.62 -14.96 -10.76
N LEU A 69 -1.30 -15.75 -9.93
CA LEU A 69 -1.65 -15.36 -8.55
C LEU A 69 -0.42 -15.12 -7.69
N VAL A 70 0.57 -16.00 -7.77
CA VAL A 70 1.85 -15.83 -7.04
C VAL A 70 2.56 -14.54 -7.49
N LEU A 71 2.64 -14.28 -8.79
CA LEU A 71 3.25 -13.04 -9.30
C LEU A 71 2.48 -11.80 -8.85
N LEU A 72 1.15 -11.82 -8.87
CA LEU A 72 0.33 -10.72 -8.37
C LEU A 72 0.59 -10.45 -6.90
N ILE A 73 0.68 -11.49 -6.07
CA ILE A 73 0.99 -11.36 -4.64
C ILE A 73 2.39 -10.78 -4.46
N LEU A 74 3.39 -11.28 -5.17
CA LEU A 74 4.77 -10.80 -5.07
C LEU A 74 4.89 -9.33 -5.48
N ILE A 75 4.24 -8.93 -6.57
CA ILE A 75 4.22 -7.53 -7.02
C ILE A 75 3.52 -6.66 -5.99
N ARG A 76 2.33 -7.08 -5.53
CA ARG A 76 1.54 -6.31 -4.57
C ARG A 76 2.23 -6.13 -3.23
N GLU A 77 2.87 -7.18 -2.70
CA GLU A 77 3.55 -7.14 -1.41
C GLU A 77 4.98 -6.58 -1.48
N GLY A 78 5.66 -6.76 -2.61
CA GLY A 78 7.04 -6.33 -2.78
C GLY A 78 7.20 -4.96 -3.43
N VAL A 79 6.32 -4.59 -4.36
CA VAL A 79 6.42 -3.33 -5.11
C VAL A 79 5.45 -2.29 -4.58
N GLY A 80 4.16 -2.59 -4.61
CA GLY A 80 3.13 -1.68 -4.16
C GLY A 80 1.76 -1.98 -4.76
N GLU A 81 0.81 -1.11 -4.43
CA GLU A 81 -0.58 -1.26 -4.85
C GLU A 81 -1.22 0.09 -5.18
N PHE A 82 -2.29 0.04 -5.98
CA PHE A 82 -3.10 1.20 -6.29
C PHE A 82 -4.20 1.38 -5.25
N ARG A 83 -4.42 2.63 -4.81
CA ARG A 83 -5.50 2.99 -3.91
C ARG A 83 -6.23 4.24 -4.42
N TYR A 84 -7.47 4.39 -4.05
CA TYR A 84 -8.24 5.62 -4.22
C TYR A 84 -8.50 6.26 -2.86
N ILE A 85 -8.72 7.58 -2.86
CA ILE A 85 -8.96 8.36 -1.66
C ILE A 85 -10.46 8.51 -1.45
N PRO A 86 -11.01 7.96 -0.36
CA PRO A 86 -12.46 8.01 -0.11
C PRO A 86 -12.91 9.23 0.69
N SER A 87 -12.01 10.00 1.32
CA SER A 87 -12.35 11.05 2.28
C SER A 87 -11.56 12.34 2.06
N GLU A 88 -12.08 13.43 2.58
CA GLU A 88 -11.51 14.79 2.51
C GLU A 88 -10.40 15.05 3.53
N SER A 89 -10.03 14.06 4.33
CA SER A 89 -9.12 14.24 5.48
C SER A 89 -7.70 14.68 5.10
N MET A 90 -7.32 14.54 3.82
CA MET A 90 -6.02 14.94 3.28
C MET A 90 -6.09 16.14 2.34
N GLU A 91 -7.24 16.82 2.26
CA GLU A 91 -7.32 18.07 1.52
C GLU A 91 -6.50 19.18 2.18
N PRO A 92 -5.88 20.01 1.35
CA PRO A 92 -5.95 20.13 -0.10
C PRO A 92 -4.93 19.24 -0.85
N THR A 93 -4.00 18.60 -0.15
CA THR A 93 -2.92 17.80 -0.74
C THR A 93 -3.48 16.70 -1.63
N MET A 94 -4.49 15.99 -1.16
CA MET A 94 -5.17 14.94 -1.90
C MET A 94 -6.69 15.14 -1.79
N LYS A 95 -7.39 14.95 -2.90
CA LYS A 95 -8.85 15.10 -2.99
C LYS A 95 -9.55 13.74 -3.02
N VAL A 96 -10.83 13.76 -2.69
CA VAL A 96 -11.71 12.58 -2.86
C VAL A 96 -11.66 12.08 -4.30
N SER A 97 -11.62 10.77 -4.49
CA SER A 97 -11.50 10.07 -5.77
C SER A 97 -10.13 10.16 -6.47
N ASP A 98 -9.14 10.82 -5.89
CA ASP A 98 -7.78 10.72 -6.37
C ASP A 98 -7.30 9.26 -6.32
N LYS A 99 -6.53 8.84 -7.35
CA LYS A 99 -5.89 7.52 -7.41
C LYS A 99 -4.40 7.68 -7.24
N LEU A 100 -3.84 6.95 -6.30
CA LEU A 100 -2.43 7.00 -5.97
C LEU A 100 -1.79 5.62 -6.01
N PHE A 101 -0.48 5.62 -6.21
CA PHE A 101 0.35 4.45 -6.04
C PHE A 101 0.97 4.45 -4.64
N VAL A 102 0.76 3.35 -3.92
CA VAL A 102 1.32 3.11 -2.59
C VAL A 102 2.52 2.21 -2.73
N GLU A 103 3.70 2.75 -2.50
CA GLU A 103 4.93 1.97 -2.53
C GLU A 103 5.17 1.25 -1.20
N LYS A 104 5.71 0.05 -1.27
CA LYS A 104 6.05 -0.77 -0.10
C LYS A 104 7.57 -0.92 0.13
N PHE A 105 8.39 -0.33 -0.75
CA PHE A 105 9.85 -0.38 -0.64
C PHE A 105 10.38 0.22 0.65
N SER A 106 9.82 1.36 1.07
CA SER A 106 10.22 2.02 2.31
C SER A 106 10.04 1.11 3.52
N LYS A 107 8.97 0.31 3.54
CA LYS A 107 8.74 -0.68 4.58
C LYS A 107 9.80 -1.78 4.58
N ILE A 108 10.18 -2.28 3.40
CA ILE A 108 11.08 -3.42 3.23
C ILE A 108 12.54 -3.00 3.40
N PHE A 109 12.98 -1.92 2.75
CA PHE A 109 14.40 -1.55 2.65
C PHE A 109 14.82 -0.49 3.66
N LYS A 110 14.00 0.53 3.91
CA LYS A 110 14.34 1.57 4.91
C LYS A 110 13.95 1.14 6.32
N GLY A 111 12.86 0.41 6.46
CA GLY A 111 12.34 -0.04 7.74
C GLY A 111 11.81 1.09 8.65
N HIS A 112 11.72 2.32 8.17
CA HIS A 112 11.18 3.48 8.89
C HIS A 112 10.55 4.47 7.91
N TYR A 113 9.69 5.34 8.43
CA TYR A 113 9.07 6.45 7.72
C TYR A 113 9.56 7.75 8.30
N GLU A 114 9.64 8.78 7.47
CA GLU A 114 10.13 10.10 7.82
C GLU A 114 8.97 11.05 8.12
N ARG A 115 9.25 12.13 8.83
CA ARG A 115 8.28 13.19 9.04
C ARG A 115 7.94 13.86 7.70
N GLY A 116 6.66 14.06 7.44
CA GLY A 116 6.15 14.55 6.17
C GLY A 116 5.66 13.44 5.22
N ASP A 117 6.13 12.20 5.38
CA ASP A 117 5.63 11.08 4.57
C ASP A 117 4.12 10.93 4.71
N ILE A 118 3.44 10.75 3.58
CA ILE A 118 2.03 10.38 3.57
C ILE A 118 1.96 8.87 3.52
N ILE A 119 1.34 8.28 4.53
CA ILE A 119 1.27 6.82 4.69
C ILE A 119 -0.15 6.31 4.65
N ILE A 120 -0.28 5.09 4.14
CA ILE A 120 -1.51 4.32 4.12
C ILE A 120 -1.38 3.20 5.16
N PHE A 121 -2.39 3.03 6.00
CA PHE A 121 -2.35 2.08 7.10
C PHE A 121 -3.74 1.54 7.45
N TYR A 122 -3.77 0.40 8.10
CA TYR A 122 -4.98 -0.11 8.72
C TYR A 122 -5.20 0.58 10.07
N PRO A 123 -6.40 1.11 10.35
CA PRO A 123 -6.65 1.81 11.60
C PRO A 123 -6.34 0.91 12.80
N PRO A 124 -5.75 1.48 13.87
CA PRO A 124 -5.53 0.74 15.11
C PRO A 124 -6.87 0.47 15.81
N THR A 125 -6.89 -0.51 16.69
CA THR A 125 -8.11 -0.89 17.46
C THR A 125 -8.67 0.27 18.29
N SER A 126 -7.82 1.20 18.73
CA SER A 126 -8.23 2.42 19.39
C SER A 126 -9.03 3.38 18.49
N ALA A 127 -8.86 3.29 17.19
CA ALA A 127 -9.61 4.07 16.20
C ALA A 127 -10.93 3.41 15.78
N THR A 128 -11.15 2.15 16.13
CA THR A 128 -12.27 1.32 15.66
C THR A 128 -13.11 0.74 16.80
N GLU A 129 -13.23 1.48 17.91
CA GLU A 129 -13.99 1.07 19.09
C GLU A 129 -13.62 -0.33 19.61
N GLY A 130 -12.34 -0.69 19.52
CA GLY A 130 -11.84 -2.00 19.94
C GLY A 130 -11.97 -3.12 18.91
N LYS A 131 -12.57 -2.86 17.74
CA LYS A 131 -12.68 -3.86 16.66
C LYS A 131 -11.41 -3.88 15.83
N ASP A 132 -10.83 -5.05 15.63
CA ASP A 132 -9.71 -5.17 14.68
C ASP A 132 -10.25 -5.31 13.25
N VAL A 133 -9.90 -4.37 12.38
CA VAL A 133 -10.24 -4.42 10.95
C VAL A 133 -9.45 -5.49 10.19
N LEU A 134 -8.39 -6.00 10.81
CA LEU A 134 -7.59 -7.10 10.26
C LEU A 134 -8.17 -8.43 10.66
N HIS A 135 -9.27 -8.82 10.03
CA HIS A 135 -9.80 -10.17 10.22
C HIS A 135 -8.79 -11.23 9.80
N HIS A 136 -8.64 -12.28 10.60
CA HIS A 136 -7.68 -13.35 10.38
C HIS A 136 -8.33 -14.59 9.71
N ASP A 137 -9.55 -14.46 9.21
CA ASP A 137 -10.19 -15.52 8.43
C ASP A 137 -9.52 -15.68 7.04
N PRO A 138 -9.55 -16.88 6.44
CA PRO A 138 -8.86 -17.15 5.18
C PRO A 138 -9.29 -16.25 4.04
N PHE A 139 -10.55 -15.83 3.98
CA PHE A 139 -11.06 -14.95 2.91
C PHE A 139 -10.51 -13.52 3.05
N SER A 140 -10.45 -12.98 4.25
CA SER A 140 -9.86 -11.66 4.52
C SER A 140 -8.35 -11.66 4.27
N ILE A 141 -7.66 -12.75 4.59
CA ILE A 141 -6.23 -12.90 4.26
C ILE A 141 -6.05 -12.93 2.75
N LEU A 142 -6.83 -13.74 2.02
CA LEU A 142 -6.77 -13.81 0.57
C LEU A 142 -7.10 -12.45 -0.09
N ALA A 143 -8.12 -11.76 0.41
CA ALA A 143 -8.48 -10.43 -0.04
C ALA A 143 -7.31 -9.44 0.05
N ARG A 144 -6.65 -9.40 1.20
CA ARG A 144 -5.48 -8.54 1.43
C ARG A 144 -4.30 -8.89 0.54
N LEU A 145 -4.00 -10.17 0.38
CA LEU A 145 -2.86 -10.63 -0.42
C LEU A 145 -3.07 -10.40 -1.92
N THR A 146 -4.27 -10.69 -2.42
CA THR A 146 -4.55 -10.63 -3.86
C THR A 146 -5.05 -9.25 -4.31
N GLY A 147 -5.78 -8.54 -3.44
CA GLY A 147 -6.44 -7.28 -3.78
C GLY A 147 -7.57 -7.43 -4.79
N LEU A 148 -8.10 -8.62 -4.95
CA LEU A 148 -9.19 -8.88 -5.89
C LEU A 148 -10.43 -8.07 -5.50
N PRO A 149 -11.03 -7.32 -6.43
CA PRO A 149 -12.07 -6.32 -6.12
C PRO A 149 -13.40 -6.95 -5.66
N PHE A 150 -13.62 -8.22 -5.90
CA PHE A 150 -14.81 -8.95 -5.45
C PHE A 150 -14.64 -9.56 -4.04
N LEU A 151 -13.45 -9.45 -3.45
CA LEU A 151 -13.20 -9.85 -2.06
C LEU A 151 -13.28 -8.61 -1.15
N PRO A 152 -13.82 -8.75 0.08
CA PRO A 152 -13.93 -7.64 1.01
C PRO A 152 -12.55 -7.13 1.42
N GLN A 153 -12.22 -5.90 1.03
CA GLN A 153 -10.97 -5.26 1.41
C GLN A 153 -11.14 -4.54 2.74
N PRO A 154 -10.21 -4.70 3.69
CA PRO A 154 -10.27 -3.94 4.93
C PRO A 154 -10.09 -2.45 4.65
N GLU A 155 -10.81 -1.65 5.43
CA GLU A 155 -10.70 -0.20 5.36
C GLU A 155 -9.29 0.25 5.70
N ALA A 156 -8.75 1.17 4.91
CA ALA A 156 -7.43 1.74 5.12
C ALA A 156 -7.53 3.26 5.19
N TYR A 157 -6.76 3.84 6.12
CA TYR A 157 -6.66 5.27 6.32
C TYR A 157 -5.41 5.82 5.65
N ILE A 158 -5.46 7.09 5.29
CA ILE A 158 -4.35 7.85 4.75
C ILE A 158 -4.12 9.08 5.61
N LYS A 159 -2.89 9.28 6.10
CA LYS A 159 -2.51 10.43 6.93
C LYS A 159 -1.05 10.78 6.70
N ARG A 160 -0.66 11.98 7.15
CA ARG A 160 0.73 12.43 7.15
C ARG A 160 1.42 12.09 8.46
N VAL A 161 2.66 11.62 8.38
CA VAL A 161 3.54 11.41 9.54
C VAL A 161 3.98 12.78 10.08
N ILE A 162 3.60 13.08 11.30
CA ILE A 162 3.95 14.31 12.00
C ILE A 162 5.02 14.06 13.04
N GLY A 163 4.91 12.97 13.79
CA GLY A 163 5.89 12.58 14.78
C GLY A 163 6.44 11.19 14.51
N VAL A 164 7.76 11.05 14.67
CA VAL A 164 8.52 9.81 14.46
C VAL A 164 9.05 9.27 15.80
N PRO A 165 9.47 8.00 15.88
CA PRO A 165 10.03 7.43 17.10
C PRO A 165 11.15 8.30 17.70
N GLY A 166 11.04 8.61 18.99
CA GLY A 166 11.98 9.46 19.73
C GLY A 166 11.59 10.94 19.80
N ASP A 167 10.54 11.35 19.07
CA ASP A 167 10.00 12.71 19.22
C ASP A 167 9.12 12.83 20.45
N SER A 168 9.03 14.05 20.95
CA SER A 168 7.96 14.49 21.84
C SER A 168 7.02 15.42 21.08
N ILE A 169 5.73 15.13 21.09
CA ILE A 169 4.71 15.90 20.37
C ILE A 169 3.69 16.52 21.35
N GLN A 170 3.29 17.74 21.07
CA GLN A 170 2.24 18.43 21.79
C GLN A 170 1.45 19.32 20.83
N ILE A 171 0.14 19.24 20.87
CA ILE A 171 -0.76 20.20 20.21
C ILE A 171 -1.17 21.23 21.27
N LYS A 172 -0.97 22.51 20.96
CA LYS A 172 -1.32 23.60 21.88
C LYS A 172 -2.44 24.42 21.29
N LYS A 173 -3.46 24.66 22.12
CA LYS A 173 -4.62 25.47 21.77
C LYS A 173 -4.19 26.82 21.20
N ASN A 174 -4.76 27.20 20.06
CA ASN A 174 -4.49 28.45 19.35
C ASN A 174 -3.02 28.71 19.00
N GLN A 175 -2.16 27.68 19.05
CA GLN A 175 -0.73 27.81 18.78
C GLN A 175 -0.18 26.82 17.74
N GLY A 176 -0.87 25.69 17.49
CA GLY A 176 -0.49 24.68 16.53
C GLY A 176 0.23 23.47 17.12
N VAL A 177 0.96 22.75 16.28
CA VAL A 177 1.66 21.52 16.64
C VAL A 177 3.11 21.82 17.01
N TYR A 178 3.58 21.21 18.09
CA TYR A 178 4.97 21.33 18.58
C TYR A 178 5.62 19.96 18.59
N ILE A 179 6.84 19.92 18.05
CA ILE A 179 7.70 18.75 18.06
C ILE A 179 9.01 19.10 18.76
N ASN A 180 9.38 18.32 19.79
CA ASN A 180 10.57 18.55 20.61
C ASN A 180 10.67 20.00 21.11
N GLY A 181 9.51 20.56 21.51
CA GLY A 181 9.40 21.93 22.02
C GLY A 181 9.41 23.04 20.97
N LYS A 182 9.61 22.73 19.69
CA LYS A 182 9.59 23.69 18.58
C LYS A 182 8.28 23.60 17.82
N ARG A 183 7.74 24.74 17.41
CA ARG A 183 6.54 24.80 16.58
C ARG A 183 6.86 24.20 15.21
N LEU A 184 6.00 23.30 14.73
CA LEU A 184 6.11 22.70 13.41
C LEU A 184 5.63 23.72 12.36
N TYR A 185 6.44 23.90 11.31
CA TYR A 185 6.04 24.63 10.12
C TYR A 185 5.31 23.67 9.16
N GLU A 186 4.11 24.04 8.74
CA GLU A 186 3.19 23.13 8.02
C GLU A 186 2.65 23.81 6.75
N PRO A 187 3.45 23.89 5.67
CA PRO A 187 3.09 24.61 4.43
C PRO A 187 1.99 23.92 3.61
N TYR A 188 1.66 22.68 3.93
CA TYR A 188 0.65 21.89 3.23
C TYR A 188 -0.79 22.15 3.70
N HIS A 189 -0.99 23.02 4.68
CA HIS A 189 -2.33 23.45 5.07
C HIS A 189 -2.95 24.36 4.02
N HIS A 190 -4.24 24.12 3.78
CA HIS A 190 -5.02 25.01 2.94
C HIS A 190 -5.19 26.34 3.63
N SER A 191 -4.68 27.38 2.99
CA SER A 191 -5.02 28.77 3.21
C SER A 191 -4.15 29.60 4.14
N SER A 192 -4.22 30.85 3.85
CA SER A 192 -4.10 32.06 4.64
C SER A 192 -4.49 31.98 6.13
N THR A 193 -5.09 30.91 6.61
CA THR A 193 -5.43 30.67 8.01
C THR A 193 -4.59 29.52 8.56
N GLU A 194 -3.66 29.88 9.40
CA GLU A 194 -2.87 28.98 10.23
C GLU A 194 -3.79 28.03 11.01
N PHE A 195 -3.47 26.72 11.03
CA PHE A 195 -4.21 25.78 11.89
C PHE A 195 -4.05 26.17 13.34
N LEU A 196 -5.12 26.61 13.95
CA LEU A 196 -5.20 26.93 15.36
C LEU A 196 -6.13 25.92 16.05
N PRO A 197 -5.57 24.87 16.67
CA PRO A 197 -6.38 23.86 17.36
C PRO A 197 -7.16 24.49 18.51
N GLU A 198 -8.42 24.07 18.68
CA GLU A 198 -9.26 24.51 19.79
C GLU A 198 -9.01 23.76 21.10
N TYR A 199 -8.06 22.83 21.11
CA TYR A 199 -7.75 21.93 22.22
C TYR A 199 -6.24 21.86 22.50
N ASP A 200 -5.91 21.44 23.70
CA ASP A 200 -4.55 21.09 24.11
C ASP A 200 -4.41 19.57 24.20
N THR A 201 -3.26 19.03 23.81
CA THR A 201 -2.89 17.66 24.17
C THR A 201 -1.86 17.67 25.28
N LYS A 202 -1.80 16.56 26.04
CA LYS A 202 -0.62 16.30 26.89
C LYS A 202 0.60 16.12 25.99
N LEU A 203 1.78 16.35 26.56
CA LEU A 203 3.03 15.97 25.89
C LEU A 203 3.05 14.45 25.71
N ILE A 204 3.23 14.00 24.48
CA ILE A 204 3.26 12.59 24.09
C ILE A 204 4.67 12.28 23.61
N GLU A 205 5.36 11.37 24.26
CA GLU A 205 6.61 10.80 23.78
C GLU A 205 6.31 9.62 22.84
N ILE A 206 6.94 9.59 21.66
CA ILE A 206 6.69 8.57 20.66
C ILE A 206 7.71 7.44 20.83
N PRO A 207 7.29 6.26 21.32
CA PRO A 207 8.19 5.14 21.51
C PRO A 207 8.61 4.49 20.17
N LYS A 208 9.63 3.66 20.22
CA LYS A 208 10.05 2.86 19.04
C LYS A 208 8.89 2.02 18.52
N GLY A 209 8.74 1.99 17.20
CA GLY A 209 7.68 1.24 16.54
C GLY A 209 6.34 1.97 16.46
N PHE A 210 6.26 3.22 16.87
CA PHE A 210 5.04 4.03 16.79
C PHE A 210 5.26 5.32 16.03
N TYR A 211 4.18 5.86 15.47
CA TYR A 211 4.14 7.13 14.77
C TYR A 211 2.96 7.96 15.25
N PHE A 212 3.08 9.27 15.12
CA PHE A 212 1.96 10.19 15.32
C PHE A 212 1.59 10.78 13.96
N VAL A 213 0.36 10.60 13.54
CA VAL A 213 -0.10 10.97 12.19
C VAL A 213 -1.29 11.89 12.26
N LEU A 214 -1.34 12.88 11.36
CA LEU A 214 -2.46 13.81 11.24
C LEU A 214 -2.92 13.88 9.77
N GLY A 215 -4.21 14.18 9.59
CA GLY A 215 -4.72 14.58 8.28
C GLY A 215 -4.30 16.00 7.95
N ASP A 216 -4.12 16.32 6.68
CA ASP A 216 -3.82 17.69 6.23
C ASP A 216 -5.04 18.60 6.43
N ASN A 217 -6.26 18.05 6.29
CA ASN A 217 -7.49 18.72 6.68
C ASN A 217 -7.77 18.52 8.18
N ARG A 218 -7.08 19.30 9.00
CA ARG A 218 -7.06 19.18 10.46
C ARG A 218 -8.43 19.16 11.13
N ASN A 219 -9.36 19.94 10.63
CA ASN A 219 -10.70 20.07 11.21
C ASN A 219 -11.63 18.92 10.83
N TYR A 220 -11.30 18.19 9.75
CA TYR A 220 -12.10 17.11 9.20
C TYR A 220 -11.31 15.79 9.13
N SER A 221 -10.45 15.55 10.12
CA SER A 221 -9.62 14.36 10.20
C SER A 221 -9.77 13.62 11.51
N PHE A 222 -10.14 12.35 11.44
CA PHE A 222 -10.10 11.43 12.58
C PHE A 222 -8.74 10.72 12.55
N ASP A 223 -7.82 11.17 13.41
CA ASP A 223 -6.41 10.76 13.37
C ASP A 223 -5.80 10.66 14.78
N SER A 224 -4.48 10.68 14.92
CA SER A 224 -3.78 10.42 16.17
C SER A 224 -4.15 11.34 17.32
N HIS A 225 -4.71 12.51 17.08
CA HIS A 225 -5.14 13.39 18.16
C HIS A 225 -6.39 12.85 18.89
N TYR A 226 -7.16 11.97 18.22
CA TYR A 226 -8.30 11.28 18.83
C TYR A 226 -7.93 9.90 19.39
N TRP A 227 -7.24 9.08 18.59
CA TRP A 227 -7.02 7.66 18.91
C TRP A 227 -5.58 7.31 19.33
N GLY A 228 -4.63 8.29 19.32
CA GLY A 228 -3.28 8.12 19.84
C GLY A 228 -2.28 7.64 18.81
N LEU A 229 -1.31 6.83 19.23
CA LEU A 229 -0.18 6.44 18.42
C LEU A 229 -0.52 5.31 17.42
N LEU A 230 0.04 5.41 16.21
CA LEU A 230 -0.08 4.40 15.18
C LEU A 230 1.07 3.38 15.30
N PRO A 231 0.78 2.08 15.51
CA PRO A 231 1.79 1.04 15.43
C PRO A 231 2.33 0.89 14.00
N LYS A 232 3.65 0.75 13.86
CA LYS A 232 4.34 0.59 12.57
C LYS A 232 3.83 -0.61 11.76
N GLU A 233 3.47 -1.69 12.43
CA GLU A 233 2.99 -2.92 11.81
C GLU A 233 1.70 -2.72 11.02
N ARG A 234 0.92 -1.71 11.38
CA ARG A 234 -0.32 -1.34 10.70
C ARG A 234 -0.10 -0.60 9.38
N ILE A 235 1.11 -0.10 9.13
CA ILE A 235 1.43 0.66 7.93
C ILE A 235 1.54 -0.29 6.74
N ILE A 236 0.77 -0.01 5.69
CA ILE A 236 0.77 -0.72 4.42
C ILE A 236 1.95 -0.26 3.58
N GLY A 237 2.08 1.07 3.39
CA GLY A 237 3.12 1.68 2.58
C GLY A 237 3.02 3.20 2.58
N ARG A 238 3.86 3.83 1.75
CA ARG A 238 3.90 5.28 1.55
C ARG A 238 3.26 5.67 0.23
N ALA A 239 2.53 6.78 0.20
CA ALA A 239 2.05 7.37 -1.04
C ALA A 239 3.25 7.88 -1.86
N ALA A 240 3.48 7.30 -3.04
CA ALA A 240 4.63 7.65 -3.87
C ALA A 240 4.30 8.71 -4.91
N PHE A 241 3.19 8.56 -5.61
CA PHE A 241 2.74 9.53 -6.61
C PHE A 241 1.24 9.40 -6.89
N LEU A 242 0.65 10.53 -7.28
CA LEU A 242 -0.72 10.61 -7.76
C LEU A 242 -0.77 10.16 -9.23
N ILE A 243 -1.66 9.22 -9.56
CA ILE A 243 -1.78 8.67 -10.90
C ILE A 243 -2.88 9.38 -11.68
N TYR A 244 -3.99 9.66 -11.01
CA TYR A 244 -5.17 10.19 -11.65
C TYR A 244 -5.99 11.00 -10.68
N ARG A 245 -6.39 12.20 -11.14
CA ARG A 245 -7.37 13.07 -10.49
C ARG A 245 -8.55 13.26 -11.43
N PRO A 246 -9.79 13.01 -11.00
CA PRO A 246 -10.97 13.26 -11.83
C PRO A 246 -11.07 14.75 -12.20
N LEU A 247 -11.34 15.06 -13.48
CA LEU A 247 -11.41 16.42 -14.01
C LEU A 247 -12.67 17.21 -13.57
N THR A 248 -13.36 16.78 -12.53
CA THR A 248 -14.57 17.46 -12.03
C THR A 248 -14.31 18.83 -11.43
N GLU A 249 -13.04 19.12 -11.10
CA GLU A 249 -12.58 20.47 -10.71
C GLU A 249 -11.22 20.77 -11.33
N LYS A 250 -10.96 22.04 -11.68
CA LYS A 250 -9.62 22.50 -12.10
C LYS A 250 -8.62 22.10 -11.03
N PRO A 251 -7.44 21.53 -11.39
CA PRO A 251 -6.39 21.24 -10.43
C PRO A 251 -6.07 22.54 -9.67
N SER A 252 -6.28 22.55 -8.38
CA SER A 252 -5.94 23.71 -7.55
C SER A 252 -4.48 23.72 -7.11
N LEU A 253 -3.74 22.66 -7.47
CA LEU A 253 -2.32 22.51 -7.15
C LEU A 253 -1.54 22.30 -8.45
N ASP A 254 -0.46 23.08 -8.59
CA ASP A 254 0.58 22.85 -9.58
C ASP A 254 1.16 21.43 -9.34
N PRO A 255 1.47 20.63 -10.38
CA PRO A 255 2.21 19.39 -10.22
C PRO A 255 3.47 19.53 -9.36
N ASP A 256 4.13 20.70 -9.39
CA ASP A 256 5.29 21.01 -8.57
C ASP A 256 4.95 21.14 -7.08
N ASP A 257 3.73 21.49 -6.71
CA ASP A 257 3.32 21.55 -5.30
C ASP A 257 3.15 20.16 -4.68
N PHE A 258 2.78 19.15 -5.50
CA PHE A 258 2.72 17.77 -5.05
C PHE A 258 4.13 17.24 -4.72
N HIS A 259 5.11 17.52 -5.55
CA HIS A 259 6.51 17.12 -5.30
C HIS A 259 7.12 17.85 -4.11
N ARG A 260 6.86 19.16 -3.95
CA ARG A 260 7.32 19.93 -2.78
C ARG A 260 6.75 19.41 -1.45
N SER A 261 5.56 18.83 -1.46
CA SER A 261 4.99 18.23 -0.24
C SER A 261 5.70 16.95 0.19
N PHE A 262 6.59 16.38 -0.64
CA PHE A 262 7.43 15.21 -0.34
C PHE A 262 8.90 15.54 -0.08
N GLU A 263 9.35 16.79 -0.31
CA GLU A 263 10.75 17.20 -0.14
C GLU A 263 11.09 17.83 1.23
N LEU A 264 10.20 17.70 2.23
CA LEU A 264 10.39 18.24 3.58
C LEU A 264 10.99 17.24 4.55
#